data_be3b3f6818413c64201485eb7232db3e
#
_entry.id   be3b3f6818413c64201485eb7232db3e
#
_cell.length_a   1.000
_cell.length_b   1.000
_cell.length_c   1.000
_cell.angle_alpha   90.00
_cell.angle_beta   90.00
_cell.angle_gamma   90.00
#
_symmetry.space_group_name_H-M   'P 1'
#
loop_
_entity.id
_entity.type
_entity.pdbx_description
1 polymer ?
#
loop_
_entity_poly.entity_id
_entity_poly.type
_entity_poly.pdbx_seq_one_letter_code
_entity_poly.pdbx_strand_id
1 'polypeptide(L)'
;KYLFGNSGSTNKLSYATVAVGRSDISNSVTATGTIEPVTEVEVGTQVSGIIDKIYVDYNSVVKEGQLIAEMDKVTLESELASAQATYDGNLAEYQYQMKNFERNKGLFEQNLISEQEYDDSEYNYLKAKSALESSKAALAKAQRNLSYAIITSPIDGIVISRDVEEGQTVASGFETPTLFNIAADLTQMQVVADVDEADIGGVAEGQRVSFTVDAYPNDVFEGRVTQIRLGSTNSSTSTTDESVITYEVVISAPNPDLKLKPRLTANVTIYILDKQDVLSVPARALRFTPEYPLIEKTDIVVDCEGTDKVWTREGNTFTAHPVQLGISNGIMTEILSGVDEGLVIVEEAVMGSTP
;
A
#
# COMPACT_ATOMS: atom_id res chain seq x y z
N LYS A 1 24.17 -45.87 70.81
CA LYS A 1 22.93 -45.06 70.68
C LYS A 1 23.23 -43.91 69.74
N TYR A 2 22.92 -44.11 68.47
CA TYR A 2 22.98 -43.05 67.46
C TYR A 2 21.64 -42.33 67.41
N LEU A 3 21.65 -41.08 67.75
CA LEU A 3 20.50 -40.18 67.53
C LEU A 3 20.61 -39.65 66.11
N PHE A 4 19.70 -40.11 65.20
CA PHE A 4 19.49 -39.47 63.92
C PHE A 4 18.61 -38.23 64.18
N GLY A 5 19.19 -37.05 64.06
CA GLY A 5 18.45 -35.79 63.97
C GLY A 5 17.85 -35.72 62.60
N ASN A 6 16.53 -35.78 62.53
CA ASN A 6 15.75 -35.53 61.33
C ASN A 6 15.73 -34.00 61.09
N SER A 7 16.61 -33.48 60.27
CA SER A 7 16.64 -32.11 59.81
C SER A 7 15.58 -32.00 58.71
N GLY A 8 14.35 -31.77 59.10
CA GLY A 8 13.26 -31.42 58.17
C GLY A 8 13.59 -30.06 57.52
N SER A 9 14.02 -30.09 56.29
CA SER A 9 14.09 -28.91 55.46
C SER A 9 12.64 -28.42 55.25
N THR A 10 12.23 -27.42 56.02
CA THR A 10 10.97 -26.70 55.76
C THR A 10 11.19 -25.81 54.53
N ASN A 11 10.79 -26.31 53.36
CA ASN A 11 10.63 -25.47 52.20
C ASN A 11 9.62 -24.37 52.52
N LYS A 12 10.06 -23.19 52.85
CA LYS A 12 9.20 -22.07 53.18
C LYS A 12 8.64 -21.51 51.86
N LEU A 13 7.33 -21.63 51.65
CA LEU A 13 6.62 -21.01 50.54
C LEU A 13 6.72 -19.48 50.68
N SER A 14 7.16 -18.81 49.65
CA SER A 14 7.13 -17.36 49.50
C SER A 14 6.19 -17.01 48.34
N TYR A 15 5.54 -15.87 48.41
CA TYR A 15 4.58 -15.42 47.38
C TYR A 15 5.07 -14.14 46.75
N ALA A 16 5.19 -14.15 45.44
CA ALA A 16 5.38 -12.93 44.70
C ALA A 16 4.07 -12.15 44.69
N THR A 17 4.14 -10.88 44.99
CA THR A 17 2.97 -10.01 45.02
C THR A 17 3.19 -8.82 44.09
N VAL A 18 2.14 -8.35 43.48
CA VAL A 18 2.14 -7.18 42.60
C VAL A 18 1.00 -6.24 43.00
N ALA A 19 1.21 -4.96 42.95
CA ALA A 19 0.14 -3.99 43.14
C ALA A 19 -0.63 -3.82 41.82
N VAL A 20 -1.97 -3.83 41.89
CA VAL A 20 -2.83 -3.48 40.77
C VAL A 20 -2.51 -2.05 40.35
N GLY A 21 -2.13 -1.84 39.12
CA GLY A 21 -1.72 -0.53 38.63
C GLY A 21 -2.24 -0.28 37.22
N ARG A 22 -1.99 0.94 36.75
CA ARG A 22 -2.31 1.28 35.37
C ARG A 22 -1.14 0.97 34.45
N SER A 23 -1.42 0.36 33.33
CA SER A 23 -0.43 0.12 32.29
C SER A 23 -1.07 0.14 30.90
N ASP A 24 -0.23 0.30 29.91
CA ASP A 24 -0.66 0.16 28.51
C ASP A 24 -0.72 -1.32 28.13
N ILE A 25 -1.81 -1.72 27.50
CA ILE A 25 -1.99 -3.07 26.98
C ILE A 25 -2.06 -2.96 25.46
N SER A 26 -1.00 -3.39 24.80
CA SER A 26 -0.92 -3.42 23.35
C SER A 26 -0.62 -4.82 22.84
N ASN A 27 -1.20 -5.16 21.71
CA ASN A 27 -0.81 -6.30 20.89
C ASN A 27 -0.50 -5.76 19.50
N SER A 28 0.61 -6.18 18.92
CA SER A 28 1.09 -5.65 17.66
C SER A 28 1.58 -6.74 16.74
N VAL A 29 1.46 -6.49 15.45
CA VAL A 29 2.05 -7.27 14.37
C VAL A 29 3.20 -6.47 13.77
N THR A 30 4.28 -7.14 13.46
CA THR A 30 5.43 -6.54 12.78
C THR A 30 5.46 -6.98 11.32
N ALA A 31 5.75 -6.04 10.43
CA ALA A 31 5.85 -6.27 9.01
C ALA A 31 6.98 -5.44 8.42
N THR A 32 7.46 -5.80 7.26
CA THR A 32 8.37 -4.97 6.46
C THR A 32 7.61 -4.37 5.30
N GLY A 33 7.98 -3.15 4.91
CA GLY A 33 7.32 -2.48 3.81
C GLY A 33 8.26 -1.53 3.07
N THR A 34 7.75 -0.98 1.98
CA THR A 34 8.45 0.01 1.16
C THR A 34 7.73 1.34 1.24
N ILE A 35 8.50 2.43 1.32
CA ILE A 35 7.95 3.78 1.28
C ILE A 35 7.74 4.19 -0.17
N GLU A 36 6.52 4.64 -0.47
CA GLU A 36 6.11 5.07 -1.80
C GLU A 36 5.38 6.41 -1.74
N PRO A 37 5.41 7.23 -2.79
CA PRO A 37 4.49 8.35 -2.91
C PRO A 37 3.04 7.86 -2.99
N VAL A 38 2.09 8.65 -2.51
CA VAL A 38 0.65 8.33 -2.65
C VAL A 38 0.23 8.31 -4.12
N THR A 39 0.82 9.20 -4.93
CA THR A 39 0.59 9.26 -6.37
C THR A 39 1.91 9.29 -7.10
N GLU A 40 2.17 8.25 -7.88
CA GLU A 40 3.30 8.11 -8.78
C GLU A 40 2.78 7.79 -10.18
N VAL A 41 3.34 8.43 -11.20
CA VAL A 41 2.96 8.19 -12.59
C VAL A 41 4.21 7.87 -13.41
N GLU A 42 4.16 6.73 -14.08
CA GLU A 42 5.16 6.33 -15.05
C GLU A 42 4.89 7.00 -16.40
N VAL A 43 5.86 7.73 -16.89
CA VAL A 43 5.80 8.41 -18.19
C VAL A 43 6.62 7.61 -19.20
N GLY A 44 5.94 7.15 -20.24
CA GLY A 44 6.55 6.39 -21.34
C GLY A 44 6.19 6.98 -22.69
N THR A 45 6.60 6.28 -23.77
CA THR A 45 6.25 6.64 -25.15
C THR A 45 5.55 5.49 -25.86
N GLN A 46 4.63 5.85 -26.79
CA GLN A 46 3.92 4.90 -27.64
C GLN A 46 4.53 4.76 -29.03
N VAL A 47 5.59 5.52 -29.32
CA VAL A 47 6.33 5.48 -30.61
C VAL A 47 7.76 5.05 -30.37
N SER A 48 8.32 4.34 -31.34
CA SER A 48 9.74 3.96 -31.33
C SER A 48 10.58 5.05 -31.99
N GLY A 49 11.75 5.31 -31.44
CA GLY A 49 12.66 6.30 -32.00
C GLY A 49 13.88 6.53 -31.12
N ILE A 50 14.66 7.52 -31.41
CA ILE A 50 15.83 7.94 -30.66
C ILE A 50 15.42 9.14 -29.80
N ILE A 51 15.86 9.19 -28.55
CA ILE A 51 15.70 10.36 -27.68
C ILE A 51 16.66 11.45 -28.20
N ASP A 52 16.09 12.56 -28.65
CA ASP A 52 16.88 13.69 -29.15
C ASP A 52 17.37 14.57 -28.00
N LYS A 53 16.45 15.00 -27.12
CA LYS A 53 16.77 15.88 -25.98
C LYS A 53 15.97 15.53 -24.73
N ILE A 54 16.61 15.75 -23.58
CA ILE A 54 16.02 15.65 -22.26
C ILE A 54 16.15 17.01 -21.56
N TYR A 55 15.03 17.53 -21.04
CA TYR A 55 14.94 18.87 -20.44
C TYR A 55 14.89 18.85 -18.93
N VAL A 56 14.76 17.66 -18.32
CA VAL A 56 14.66 17.46 -16.88
C VAL A 56 15.62 16.39 -16.41
N ASP A 57 16.03 16.46 -15.16
CA ASP A 57 16.89 15.47 -14.53
C ASP A 57 16.28 15.01 -13.20
N TYR A 58 16.93 14.10 -12.49
CA TYR A 58 16.54 13.66 -11.16
C TYR A 58 16.23 14.85 -10.25
N ASN A 59 15.19 14.73 -9.43
CA ASN A 59 14.71 15.74 -8.49
C ASN A 59 14.23 17.06 -9.13
N SER A 60 14.07 17.12 -10.45
CA SER A 60 13.51 18.30 -11.12
C SER A 60 12.02 18.43 -10.80
N VAL A 61 11.60 19.65 -10.45
CA VAL A 61 10.18 19.97 -10.28
C VAL A 61 9.58 20.24 -11.66
N VAL A 62 8.48 19.56 -11.96
CA VAL A 62 7.76 19.66 -13.24
C VAL A 62 6.30 20.02 -13.03
N LYS A 63 5.69 20.65 -14.03
CA LYS A 63 4.28 20.99 -14.08
C LYS A 63 3.55 20.14 -15.11
N GLU A 64 2.26 19.94 -14.90
CA GLU A 64 1.39 19.28 -15.88
C GLU A 64 1.52 19.97 -17.25
N GLY A 65 1.73 19.17 -18.31
CA GLY A 65 1.95 19.64 -19.68
C GLY A 65 3.35 20.18 -19.97
N GLN A 66 4.25 20.26 -18.98
CA GLN A 66 5.62 20.69 -19.20
C GLN A 66 6.39 19.67 -20.05
N LEU A 67 7.12 20.17 -21.05
CA LEU A 67 8.01 19.34 -21.87
C LEU A 67 9.16 18.79 -21.02
N ILE A 68 9.30 17.45 -21.01
CA ILE A 68 10.35 16.76 -20.26
C ILE A 68 11.39 16.09 -21.15
N ALA A 69 10.96 15.57 -22.30
CA ALA A 69 11.87 15.03 -23.32
C ALA A 69 11.24 15.10 -24.70
N GLU A 70 12.06 15.02 -25.73
CA GLU A 70 11.60 14.87 -27.11
C GLU A 70 12.41 13.82 -27.85
N MET A 71 11.73 13.13 -28.76
CA MET A 71 12.33 12.15 -29.64
C MET A 71 12.66 12.78 -31.00
N ASP A 72 13.52 12.14 -31.77
CA ASP A 72 13.77 12.51 -33.17
C ASP A 72 12.47 12.44 -33.97
N LYS A 73 12.09 13.58 -34.56
CA LYS A 73 10.82 13.80 -35.26
C LYS A 73 10.92 13.64 -36.77
N VAL A 74 12.15 13.53 -37.34
CA VAL A 74 12.39 13.61 -38.79
C VAL A 74 11.55 12.58 -39.56
N THR A 75 11.49 11.35 -39.09
CA THR A 75 10.70 10.29 -39.73
C THR A 75 9.19 10.55 -39.59
N LEU A 76 8.75 10.94 -38.40
CA LEU A 76 7.32 11.19 -38.09
C LEU A 76 6.79 12.43 -38.83
N GLU A 77 7.61 13.47 -38.97
CA GLU A 77 7.30 14.66 -39.78
C GLU A 77 7.17 14.30 -41.27
N SER A 78 8.03 13.43 -41.79
CA SER A 78 7.96 12.94 -43.15
C SER A 78 6.70 12.10 -43.40
N GLU A 79 6.31 11.24 -42.44
CA GLU A 79 5.07 10.47 -42.48
C GLU A 79 3.84 11.39 -42.43
N LEU A 80 3.85 12.41 -41.58
CA LEU A 80 2.79 13.41 -41.50
C LEU A 80 2.64 14.17 -42.84
N ALA A 81 3.75 14.64 -43.42
CA ALA A 81 3.72 15.33 -44.70
C ALA A 81 3.15 14.45 -45.85
N SER A 82 3.51 13.16 -45.88
CA SER A 82 2.97 12.20 -46.84
C SER A 82 1.46 11.97 -46.66
N ALA A 83 1.01 11.79 -45.41
CA ALA A 83 -0.41 11.63 -45.08
C ALA A 83 -1.22 12.89 -45.42
N GLN A 84 -0.67 14.08 -45.17
CA GLN A 84 -1.28 15.35 -45.52
C GLN A 84 -1.45 15.48 -47.04
N ALA A 85 -0.39 15.19 -47.82
CA ALA A 85 -0.45 15.26 -49.28
C ALA A 85 -1.50 14.28 -49.84
N THR A 86 -1.63 13.09 -49.27
CA THR A 86 -2.64 12.10 -49.67
C THR A 86 -4.05 12.59 -49.34
N TYR A 87 -4.25 13.18 -48.16
CA TYR A 87 -5.52 13.78 -47.77
C TYR A 87 -5.91 14.91 -48.70
N ASP A 88 -5.01 15.82 -49.03
CA ASP A 88 -5.27 16.95 -49.91
C ASP A 88 -5.62 16.49 -51.33
N GLY A 89 -4.96 15.46 -51.84
CA GLY A 89 -5.32 14.86 -53.14
C GLY A 89 -6.74 14.24 -53.15
N ASN A 90 -7.07 13.46 -52.10
CA ASN A 90 -8.42 12.87 -52.00
C ASN A 90 -9.50 13.92 -51.74
N LEU A 91 -9.19 15.02 -51.07
CA LEU A 91 -10.10 16.14 -50.87
C LEU A 91 -10.42 16.82 -52.22
N ALA A 92 -9.41 17.06 -53.04
CA ALA A 92 -9.61 17.65 -54.38
C ALA A 92 -10.45 16.73 -55.26
N GLU A 93 -10.21 15.41 -55.27
CA GLU A 93 -11.01 14.43 -55.99
C GLU A 93 -12.47 14.39 -55.50
N TYR A 94 -12.67 14.36 -54.17
CA TYR A 94 -14.00 14.41 -53.58
C TYR A 94 -14.77 15.67 -54.02
N GLN A 95 -14.12 16.82 -53.96
CA GLN A 95 -14.74 18.10 -54.37
C GLN A 95 -15.14 18.11 -55.87
N TYR A 96 -14.28 17.49 -56.72
CA TYR A 96 -14.59 17.34 -58.14
C TYR A 96 -15.78 16.41 -58.35
N GLN A 97 -15.77 15.23 -57.77
CA GLN A 97 -16.83 14.23 -57.92
C GLN A 97 -18.16 14.73 -57.32
N MET A 98 -18.12 15.46 -56.21
CA MET A 98 -19.30 16.06 -55.59
C MET A 98 -19.97 17.06 -56.58
N LYS A 99 -19.17 17.97 -57.16
CA LYS A 99 -19.72 18.92 -58.14
C LYS A 99 -20.24 18.23 -59.41
N ASN A 100 -19.60 17.15 -59.83
CA ASN A 100 -20.05 16.37 -60.98
C ASN A 100 -21.39 15.65 -60.68
N PHE A 101 -21.49 15.03 -59.52
CA PHE A 101 -22.73 14.37 -59.06
C PHE A 101 -23.87 15.37 -58.90
N GLU A 102 -23.67 16.54 -58.30
CA GLU A 102 -24.68 17.59 -58.17
C GLU A 102 -25.18 18.07 -59.55
N ARG A 103 -24.26 18.24 -60.50
CA ARG A 103 -24.64 18.62 -61.89
C ARG A 103 -25.44 17.52 -62.55
N ASN A 104 -25.00 16.26 -62.48
CA ASN A 104 -25.70 15.12 -63.11
C ASN A 104 -27.05 14.87 -62.45
N LYS A 105 -27.16 15.07 -61.16
CA LYS A 105 -28.44 15.01 -60.44
C LYS A 105 -29.47 16.02 -61.00
N GLY A 106 -29.04 17.26 -61.20
CA GLY A 106 -29.92 18.28 -61.79
C GLY A 106 -30.27 17.98 -63.23
N LEU A 107 -29.38 17.35 -64.03
CA LEU A 107 -29.70 16.94 -65.42
C LEU A 107 -30.60 15.72 -65.45
N PHE A 108 -30.47 14.77 -64.55
CA PHE A 108 -31.32 13.59 -64.42
C PHE A 108 -32.73 13.98 -64.03
N GLU A 109 -32.94 14.90 -63.09
CA GLU A 109 -34.26 15.46 -62.72
C GLU A 109 -34.98 16.11 -63.90
N GLN A 110 -34.23 16.59 -64.91
CA GLN A 110 -34.76 17.16 -66.15
C GLN A 110 -34.87 16.12 -67.30
N ASN A 111 -34.58 14.83 -67.06
CA ASN A 111 -34.56 13.75 -68.06
C ASN A 111 -33.54 14.00 -69.20
N LEU A 112 -32.40 14.66 -68.93
CA LEU A 112 -31.37 14.99 -69.91
C LEU A 112 -30.20 14.02 -69.98
N ILE A 113 -30.10 13.11 -69.01
CA ILE A 113 -29.08 12.03 -68.95
C ILE A 113 -29.77 10.70 -68.67
N SER A 114 -29.03 9.58 -68.92
CA SER A 114 -29.50 8.23 -68.61
C SER A 114 -29.40 7.92 -67.13
N GLU A 115 -30.18 6.95 -66.66
CA GLU A 115 -30.07 6.41 -65.30
C GLU A 115 -28.67 5.85 -65.01
N GLN A 116 -28.08 5.18 -65.99
CA GLN A 116 -26.70 4.67 -65.87
C GLN A 116 -25.67 5.79 -65.63
N GLU A 117 -25.76 6.91 -66.35
CA GLU A 117 -24.84 8.07 -66.15
C GLU A 117 -25.02 8.70 -64.76
N TYR A 118 -26.26 8.73 -64.26
CA TYR A 118 -26.55 9.21 -62.91
C TYR A 118 -25.94 8.26 -61.87
N ASP A 119 -26.20 6.96 -61.95
CA ASP A 119 -25.68 5.93 -61.04
C ASP A 119 -24.13 5.89 -61.03
N ASP A 120 -23.52 6.01 -62.21
CA ASP A 120 -22.05 6.08 -62.32
C ASP A 120 -21.48 7.33 -61.61
N SER A 121 -22.15 8.46 -61.69
CA SER A 121 -21.74 9.67 -61.00
C SER A 121 -21.94 9.59 -59.49
N GLU A 122 -23.01 8.94 -59.01
CA GLU A 122 -23.25 8.69 -57.59
C GLU A 122 -22.21 7.72 -57.03
N TYR A 123 -21.92 6.62 -57.74
CA TYR A 123 -20.90 5.68 -57.36
C TYR A 123 -19.51 6.37 -57.20
N ASN A 124 -19.09 7.18 -58.19
CA ASN A 124 -17.84 7.90 -58.17
C ASN A 124 -17.74 8.89 -56.99
N TYR A 125 -18.84 9.60 -56.72
CA TYR A 125 -18.95 10.49 -55.55
C TYR A 125 -18.80 9.74 -54.24
N LEU A 126 -19.54 8.62 -54.05
CA LEU A 126 -19.46 7.81 -52.84
C LEU A 126 -18.08 7.16 -52.65
N LYS A 127 -17.45 6.73 -53.76
CA LYS A 127 -16.07 6.20 -53.75
C LYS A 127 -15.08 7.27 -53.33
N ALA A 128 -15.13 8.47 -53.91
CA ALA A 128 -14.28 9.59 -53.55
C ALA A 128 -14.47 10.02 -52.07
N LYS A 129 -15.71 10.02 -51.59
CA LYS A 129 -16.04 10.30 -50.20
C LYS A 129 -15.41 9.28 -49.26
N SER A 130 -15.48 7.99 -49.58
CA SER A 130 -14.89 6.92 -48.77
C SER A 130 -13.34 7.01 -48.76
N ALA A 131 -12.74 7.37 -49.90
CA ALA A 131 -11.30 7.59 -49.99
C ALA A 131 -10.83 8.78 -49.13
N LEU A 132 -11.61 9.90 -49.15
CA LEU A 132 -11.35 11.07 -48.30
C LEU A 132 -11.40 10.70 -46.80
N GLU A 133 -12.45 9.98 -46.34
CA GLU A 133 -12.56 9.57 -44.93
C GLU A 133 -11.45 8.65 -44.50
N SER A 134 -11.00 7.72 -45.37
CA SER A 134 -9.84 6.87 -45.11
C SER A 134 -8.53 7.67 -44.96
N SER A 135 -8.29 8.63 -45.87
CA SER A 135 -7.07 9.47 -45.79
C SER A 135 -7.10 10.43 -44.61
N LYS A 136 -8.29 10.91 -44.20
CA LYS A 136 -8.46 11.73 -42.99
C LYS A 136 -8.11 10.94 -41.74
N ALA A 137 -8.51 9.68 -41.65
CA ALA A 137 -8.12 8.81 -40.54
C ALA A 137 -6.61 8.52 -40.52
N ALA A 138 -5.98 8.33 -41.69
CA ALA A 138 -4.54 8.15 -41.80
C ALA A 138 -3.76 9.42 -41.36
N LEU A 139 -4.23 10.61 -41.78
CA LEU A 139 -3.66 11.89 -41.36
C LEU A 139 -3.76 12.08 -39.85
N ALA A 140 -4.94 11.81 -39.26
CA ALA A 140 -5.13 11.90 -37.82
C ALA A 140 -4.20 10.94 -37.03
N LYS A 141 -3.94 9.73 -37.58
CA LYS A 141 -2.98 8.80 -37.01
C LYS A 141 -1.55 9.36 -37.06
N ALA A 142 -1.11 9.89 -38.20
CA ALA A 142 0.23 10.47 -38.32
C ALA A 142 0.44 11.68 -37.39
N GLN A 143 -0.57 12.56 -37.25
CA GLN A 143 -0.56 13.68 -36.31
C GLN A 143 -0.41 13.20 -34.86
N ARG A 144 -1.14 12.15 -34.48
CA ARG A 144 -1.06 11.56 -33.12
C ARG A 144 0.31 10.94 -32.86
N ASN A 145 0.86 10.20 -33.82
CA ASN A 145 2.19 9.63 -33.68
C ASN A 145 3.25 10.72 -33.46
N LEU A 146 3.18 11.82 -34.21
CA LEU A 146 4.07 12.97 -34.00
C LEU A 146 3.89 13.59 -32.61
N SER A 147 2.68 13.66 -32.08
CA SER A 147 2.43 14.18 -30.73
C SER A 147 3.06 13.30 -29.65
N TYR A 148 3.15 11.99 -29.84
CA TYR A 148 3.80 11.06 -28.91
C TYR A 148 5.34 11.17 -28.89
N ALA A 149 5.93 11.82 -29.88
CA ALA A 149 7.37 12.13 -29.86
C ALA A 149 7.71 13.31 -28.93
N ILE A 150 6.71 14.05 -28.46
CA ILE A 150 6.83 15.15 -27.49
C ILE A 150 6.36 14.61 -26.15
N ILE A 151 7.30 14.35 -25.25
CA ILE A 151 7.01 13.74 -23.95
C ILE A 151 6.81 14.85 -22.93
N THR A 152 5.62 14.94 -22.37
CA THR A 152 5.24 15.95 -21.37
C THR A 152 4.86 15.29 -20.05
N SER A 153 5.01 16.02 -18.95
CA SER A 153 4.56 15.56 -17.65
C SER A 153 3.02 15.49 -17.60
N PRO A 154 2.42 14.37 -17.17
CA PRO A 154 0.97 14.26 -17.02
C PRO A 154 0.44 14.88 -15.73
N ILE A 155 1.32 15.22 -14.75
CA ILE A 155 0.99 15.76 -13.43
C ILE A 155 2.00 16.82 -13.00
N ASP A 156 1.59 17.66 -12.06
CA ASP A 156 2.54 18.47 -11.27
C ASP A 156 3.29 17.55 -10.30
N GLY A 157 4.62 17.69 -10.21
CA GLY A 157 5.37 16.80 -9.31
C GLY A 157 6.87 16.93 -9.41
N ILE A 158 7.56 15.89 -8.92
CA ILE A 158 9.02 15.78 -8.89
C ILE A 158 9.43 14.50 -9.60
N VAL A 159 10.43 14.60 -10.48
CA VAL A 159 11.02 13.45 -11.17
C VAL A 159 11.81 12.60 -10.18
N ILE A 160 11.35 11.35 -9.95
CA ILE A 160 12.02 10.39 -9.04
C ILE A 160 13.12 9.64 -9.80
N SER A 161 12.80 9.14 -11.02
CA SER A 161 13.76 8.42 -11.85
C SER A 161 13.71 8.87 -13.30
N ARG A 162 14.84 8.71 -13.95
CA ARG A 162 15.06 8.91 -15.37
C ARG A 162 15.76 7.66 -15.92
N ASP A 163 15.00 6.85 -16.63
CA ASP A 163 15.45 5.54 -17.11
C ASP A 163 15.89 5.57 -18.58
N VAL A 164 16.21 6.76 -19.09
CA VAL A 164 16.55 7.02 -20.49
C VAL A 164 17.64 8.09 -20.60
N GLU A 165 18.48 7.97 -21.66
CA GLU A 165 19.58 8.89 -21.97
C GLU A 165 19.39 9.51 -23.36
N GLU A 166 19.97 10.73 -23.57
CA GLU A 166 20.02 11.34 -24.90
C GLU A 166 20.79 10.45 -25.88
N GLY A 167 20.24 10.27 -27.08
CA GLY A 167 20.79 9.36 -28.08
C GLY A 167 20.40 7.91 -27.92
N GLN A 168 19.70 7.53 -26.85
CA GLN A 168 19.22 6.17 -26.65
C GLN A 168 18.06 5.85 -27.58
N THR A 169 18.10 4.65 -28.19
CA THR A 169 16.98 4.13 -28.98
C THR A 169 15.95 3.46 -28.05
N VAL A 170 14.71 3.93 -28.12
CA VAL A 170 13.56 3.39 -27.41
C VAL A 170 12.67 2.66 -28.41
N ALA A 171 12.28 1.43 -28.12
CA ALA A 171 11.37 0.63 -28.92
C ALA A 171 10.07 0.40 -28.15
N SER A 172 8.95 0.94 -28.63
CA SER A 172 7.61 0.63 -28.14
C SER A 172 7.13 -0.64 -28.85
N GLY A 173 7.37 -1.80 -28.20
CA GLY A 173 6.95 -3.10 -28.72
C GLY A 173 5.71 -3.63 -28.00
N PHE A 174 5.88 -4.77 -27.30
CA PHE A 174 4.81 -5.39 -26.53
C PHE A 174 4.55 -4.70 -25.19
N GLU A 175 5.55 -3.99 -24.63
CA GLU A 175 5.45 -3.22 -23.42
C GLU A 175 5.85 -1.76 -23.68
N THR A 176 5.17 -0.83 -23.03
CA THR A 176 5.53 0.58 -23.08
C THR A 176 6.73 0.79 -22.15
N PRO A 177 7.91 1.18 -22.67
CA PRO A 177 9.06 1.44 -21.83
C PRO A 177 8.81 2.68 -20.95
N THR A 178 9.07 2.56 -19.66
CA THR A 178 9.07 3.70 -18.73
C THR A 178 10.32 4.56 -18.99
N LEU A 179 10.12 5.85 -19.17
CA LEU A 179 11.20 6.82 -19.39
C LEU A 179 11.46 7.65 -18.15
N PHE A 180 10.41 8.04 -17.44
CA PHE A 180 10.46 8.82 -16.21
C PHE A 180 9.41 8.33 -15.22
N ASN A 181 9.74 8.43 -13.91
CA ASN A 181 8.77 8.30 -12.83
C ASN A 181 8.61 9.65 -12.14
N ILE A 182 7.37 10.12 -12.02
CA ILE A 182 7.03 11.42 -11.45
C ILE A 182 6.10 11.21 -10.26
N ALA A 183 6.52 11.69 -9.07
CA ALA A 183 5.69 11.75 -7.87
C ALA A 183 4.97 13.08 -7.78
N ALA A 184 3.68 13.08 -7.46
CA ALA A 184 2.91 14.30 -7.32
C ALA A 184 3.34 15.13 -6.10
N ASP A 185 3.43 14.51 -4.94
CA ASP A 185 3.77 15.18 -3.68
C ASP A 185 4.56 14.22 -2.78
N LEU A 186 5.76 14.65 -2.38
CA LEU A 186 6.62 13.90 -1.45
C LEU A 186 6.33 14.22 0.03
N THR A 187 5.45 15.19 0.33
CA THR A 187 5.03 15.49 1.72
C THR A 187 4.02 14.47 2.23
N GLN A 188 3.31 13.81 1.31
CA GLN A 188 2.35 12.74 1.59
C GLN A 188 2.88 11.43 1.01
N MET A 189 3.44 10.62 1.88
CA MET A 189 3.95 9.30 1.53
C MET A 189 3.04 8.21 2.10
N GLN A 190 3.23 7.00 1.64
CA GLN A 190 2.62 5.79 2.19
C GLN A 190 3.68 4.71 2.38
N VAL A 191 3.46 3.84 3.35
CA VAL A 191 4.21 2.59 3.47
C VAL A 191 3.31 1.47 2.97
N VAL A 192 3.77 0.73 1.99
CA VAL A 192 3.14 -0.52 1.56
C VAL A 192 3.86 -1.64 2.28
N ALA A 193 3.20 -2.21 3.29
CA ALA A 193 3.77 -3.24 4.16
C ALA A 193 3.21 -4.61 3.80
N ASP A 194 4.10 -5.62 3.75
CA ASP A 194 3.76 -7.02 3.51
C ASP A 194 3.49 -7.71 4.85
N VAL A 195 2.23 -7.97 5.14
CA VAL A 195 1.77 -8.64 6.36
C VAL A 195 1.49 -10.11 6.06
N ASP A 196 1.98 -11.00 6.91
CA ASP A 196 1.77 -12.44 6.82
C ASP A 196 0.28 -12.81 6.93
N GLU A 197 -0.16 -13.87 6.24
CA GLU A 197 -1.52 -14.42 6.30
C GLU A 197 -1.95 -14.76 7.73
N ALA A 198 -1.02 -15.22 8.58
CA ALA A 198 -1.31 -15.56 9.96
C ALA A 198 -1.73 -14.35 10.81
N ASP A 199 -1.25 -13.16 10.45
CA ASP A 199 -1.41 -11.94 11.24
C ASP A 199 -2.45 -10.97 10.66
N ILE A 200 -2.78 -11.08 9.37
CA ILE A 200 -3.70 -10.16 8.70
C ILE A 200 -5.10 -10.12 9.30
N GLY A 201 -5.55 -11.24 9.91
CA GLY A 201 -6.87 -11.34 10.52
C GLY A 201 -7.12 -10.35 11.67
N GLY A 202 -6.06 -9.82 12.29
CA GLY A 202 -6.14 -8.82 13.34
C GLY A 202 -5.99 -7.38 12.85
N VAL A 203 -5.58 -7.17 11.60
CA VAL A 203 -5.34 -5.85 11.04
C VAL A 203 -6.64 -5.25 10.52
N ALA A 204 -6.89 -3.97 10.84
CA ALA A 204 -8.06 -3.23 10.40
C ALA A 204 -7.69 -1.78 10.04
N GLU A 205 -8.48 -1.17 9.15
CA GLU A 205 -8.34 0.23 8.78
C GLU A 205 -8.49 1.14 10.01
N GLY A 206 -7.68 2.20 10.06
CA GLY A 206 -7.66 3.18 11.15
C GLY A 206 -6.76 2.82 12.32
N GLN A 207 -6.23 1.60 12.42
CA GLN A 207 -5.29 1.21 13.47
C GLN A 207 -4.04 2.09 13.44
N ARG A 208 -3.51 2.38 14.64
CA ARG A 208 -2.25 3.10 14.82
C ARG A 208 -1.09 2.23 14.38
N VAL A 209 -0.15 2.86 13.69
CA VAL A 209 1.07 2.23 13.23
C VAL A 209 2.26 3.09 13.63
N SER A 210 3.32 2.47 14.11
CA SER A 210 4.64 3.09 14.21
C SER A 210 5.59 2.38 13.26
N PHE A 211 6.49 3.13 12.64
CA PHE A 211 7.51 2.54 11.79
C PHE A 211 8.84 3.27 11.89
N THR A 212 9.90 2.55 11.63
CA THR A 212 11.25 3.09 11.52
C THR A 212 11.79 2.78 10.13
N VAL A 213 12.68 3.59 9.64
CA VAL A 213 13.37 3.36 8.37
C VAL A 213 14.85 3.10 8.61
N ASP A 214 15.47 2.25 7.82
CA ASP A 214 16.88 1.88 8.01
C ASP A 214 17.82 3.09 7.90
N ALA A 215 17.42 4.11 7.15
CA ALA A 215 18.17 5.37 7.03
C ALA A 215 18.15 6.22 8.32
N TYR A 216 17.12 6.07 9.17
CA TYR A 216 16.92 6.81 10.41
C TYR A 216 16.44 5.89 11.54
N PRO A 217 17.30 5.00 12.06
CA PRO A 217 16.90 3.95 13.01
C PRO A 217 16.44 4.48 14.38
N ASN A 218 16.78 5.73 14.70
CA ASN A 218 16.39 6.36 15.97
C ASN A 218 15.13 7.23 15.86
N ASP A 219 14.67 7.50 14.64
CA ASP A 219 13.46 8.30 14.39
C ASP A 219 12.27 7.33 14.23
N VAL A 220 11.28 7.47 15.11
CA VAL A 220 10.03 6.73 15.03
C VAL A 220 9.00 7.62 14.32
N PHE A 221 8.47 7.12 13.23
CA PHE A 221 7.40 7.75 12.48
C PHE A 221 6.06 7.13 12.85
N GLU A 222 5.02 7.93 12.84
CA GLU A 222 3.66 7.48 13.12
C GLU A 222 2.79 7.55 11.87
N GLY A 223 1.91 6.58 11.75
CA GLY A 223 0.95 6.46 10.67
C GLY A 223 -0.32 5.73 11.10
N ARG A 224 -1.21 5.54 10.14
CA ARG A 224 -2.42 4.74 10.33
C ARG A 224 -2.63 3.86 9.12
N VAL A 225 -3.21 2.68 9.36
CA VAL A 225 -3.69 1.81 8.28
C VAL A 225 -4.79 2.54 7.53
N THR A 226 -4.59 2.76 6.23
CA THR A 226 -5.55 3.42 5.34
C THR A 226 -6.32 2.42 4.50
N GLN A 227 -5.69 1.33 4.11
CA GLN A 227 -6.30 0.32 3.24
C GLN A 227 -5.60 -1.02 3.42
N ILE A 228 -6.37 -2.10 3.30
CA ILE A 228 -5.86 -3.46 3.18
C ILE A 228 -6.21 -3.95 1.77
N ARG A 229 -5.18 -4.27 0.96
CA ARG A 229 -5.40 -4.80 -0.39
C ARG A 229 -5.78 -6.27 -0.32
N LEU A 230 -6.89 -6.64 -0.97
CA LEU A 230 -7.44 -8.00 -0.93
C LEU A 230 -6.68 -9.00 -1.83
N GLY A 231 -5.79 -8.52 -2.70
CA GLY A 231 -4.93 -9.37 -3.52
C GLY A 231 -3.72 -9.82 -2.70
N SER A 232 -3.52 -11.12 -2.53
CA SER A 232 -2.28 -11.65 -1.96
C SER A 232 -1.14 -11.52 -2.98
N THR A 233 0.02 -11.08 -2.53
CA THR A 233 1.25 -11.13 -3.33
C THR A 233 2.00 -12.41 -3.00
N ASN A 234 2.28 -13.22 -4.02
CA ASN A 234 3.17 -14.37 -3.86
C ASN A 234 4.60 -13.89 -4.03
N SER A 235 5.28 -13.62 -2.96
CA SER A 235 6.71 -13.29 -2.98
C SER A 235 7.53 -14.57 -3.24
N SER A 236 7.63 -14.96 -4.51
CA SER A 236 8.49 -16.07 -4.93
C SER A 236 9.94 -15.59 -5.07
N THR A 237 10.68 -15.55 -3.96
CA THR A 237 12.12 -15.18 -3.98
C THR A 237 13.06 -16.38 -3.92
N SER A 238 12.63 -17.59 -4.23
CA SER A 238 13.59 -18.71 -4.40
C SER A 238 12.97 -19.94 -5.04
N THR A 239 13.84 -20.70 -5.69
CA THR A 239 13.63 -21.97 -6.42
C THR A 239 13.22 -23.17 -5.54
N THR A 240 12.66 -22.95 -4.37
CA THR A 240 12.10 -23.96 -3.48
C THR A 240 10.65 -23.62 -3.15
N ASP A 241 9.76 -24.58 -3.29
CA ASP A 241 8.30 -24.54 -3.30
C ASP A 241 7.58 -24.02 -2.02
N GLU A 242 8.11 -23.07 -1.29
CA GLU A 242 7.39 -22.40 -0.19
C GLU A 242 7.12 -20.94 -0.60
N SER A 243 5.97 -20.71 -1.24
CA SER A 243 5.44 -19.37 -1.44
C SER A 243 4.81 -18.88 -0.13
N VAL A 244 5.42 -17.90 0.52
CA VAL A 244 4.79 -17.19 1.64
C VAL A 244 3.71 -16.29 1.07
N ILE A 245 2.48 -16.44 1.57
CA ILE A 245 1.35 -15.60 1.20
C ILE A 245 1.38 -14.37 2.11
N THR A 246 1.53 -13.19 1.51
CA THR A 246 1.47 -11.91 2.21
C THR A 246 0.35 -11.04 1.66
N TYR A 247 -0.16 -10.15 2.49
CA TYR A 247 -1.17 -9.15 2.13
C TYR A 247 -0.57 -7.74 2.25
N GLU A 248 -0.77 -6.93 1.23
CA GLU A 248 -0.32 -5.55 1.25
C GLU A 248 -1.23 -4.68 2.11
N VAL A 249 -0.65 -4.07 3.11
CA VAL A 249 -1.31 -3.09 3.98
C VAL A 249 -0.73 -1.72 3.70
N VAL A 250 -1.59 -0.79 3.28
CA VAL A 250 -1.21 0.58 2.99
C VAL A 250 -1.36 1.42 4.25
N ILE A 251 -0.31 2.13 4.60
CA ILE A 251 -0.19 2.92 5.83
C ILE A 251 0.17 4.36 5.46
N SER A 252 -0.54 5.32 6.00
CA SER A 252 -0.20 6.74 5.82
C SER A 252 1.15 7.08 6.47
N ALA A 253 1.98 7.82 5.76
CA ALA A 253 3.30 8.24 6.22
C ALA A 253 3.51 9.74 5.93
N PRO A 254 3.00 10.65 6.79
CA PRO A 254 3.22 12.08 6.64
C PRO A 254 4.71 12.43 6.66
N ASN A 255 5.16 13.24 5.71
CA ASN A 255 6.57 13.56 5.50
C ASN A 255 6.83 15.08 5.34
N PRO A 256 6.45 15.92 6.33
CA PRO A 256 6.58 17.36 6.22
C PRO A 256 8.03 17.83 6.08
N ASP A 257 8.97 17.10 6.64
CA ASP A 257 10.40 17.42 6.63
C ASP A 257 11.15 16.82 5.43
N LEU A 258 10.46 16.12 4.53
CA LEU A 258 11.03 15.41 3.36
C LEU A 258 12.16 14.43 3.72
N LYS A 259 12.15 13.89 4.95
CA LYS A 259 13.10 12.87 5.42
C LYS A 259 12.86 11.51 4.76
N LEU A 260 11.59 11.15 4.59
CA LEU A 260 11.20 9.92 3.94
C LEU A 260 11.37 10.08 2.43
N LYS A 261 12.21 9.22 1.86
CA LYS A 261 12.44 9.17 0.41
C LYS A 261 11.75 7.95 -0.19
N PRO A 262 11.30 8.02 -1.44
CA PRO A 262 10.76 6.86 -2.14
C PRO A 262 11.74 5.68 -2.12
N ARG A 263 11.19 4.47 -2.03
CA ARG A 263 11.90 3.18 -2.04
C ARG A 263 12.76 2.90 -0.79
N LEU A 264 12.62 3.66 0.31
CA LEU A 264 13.21 3.26 1.59
C LEU A 264 12.45 2.07 2.17
N THR A 265 13.18 1.16 2.78
CA THR A 265 12.60 0.05 3.55
C THR A 265 12.16 0.56 4.92
N ALA A 266 10.97 0.19 5.33
CA ALA A 266 10.38 0.50 6.62
C ALA A 266 10.11 -0.77 7.42
N ASN A 267 10.49 -0.74 8.70
CA ASN A 267 10.11 -1.75 9.68
C ASN A 267 8.87 -1.25 10.41
N VAL A 268 7.75 -1.92 10.19
CA VAL A 268 6.41 -1.48 10.60
C VAL A 268 5.93 -2.28 11.80
N THR A 269 5.31 -1.59 12.75
CA THR A 269 4.59 -2.18 13.89
C THR A 269 3.16 -1.69 13.88
N ILE A 270 2.20 -2.57 13.58
CA ILE A 270 0.77 -2.30 13.53
C ILE A 270 0.17 -2.68 14.88
N TYR A 271 -0.47 -1.76 15.57
CA TYR A 271 -1.11 -2.01 16.86
C TYR A 271 -2.54 -2.51 16.63
N ILE A 272 -2.71 -3.83 16.74
CA ILE A 272 -4.03 -4.49 16.61
C ILE A 272 -4.91 -4.10 17.79
N LEU A 273 -4.30 -4.05 18.97
CA LEU A 273 -4.93 -3.72 20.22
C LEU A 273 -4.04 -2.64 20.87
N ASP A 274 -4.63 -1.50 21.19
CA ASP A 274 -3.91 -0.38 21.80
C ASP A 274 -4.83 0.31 22.78
N LYS A 275 -4.71 -0.05 24.07
CA LYS A 275 -5.35 0.63 25.16
C LYS A 275 -4.31 1.19 26.11
N GLN A 276 -4.38 2.48 26.34
CA GLN A 276 -3.45 3.21 27.20
C GLN A 276 -4.10 3.47 28.55
N ASP A 277 -3.27 3.49 29.60
CA ASP A 277 -3.64 3.88 30.97
C ASP A 277 -4.83 3.09 31.53
N VAL A 278 -4.91 1.77 31.28
CA VAL A 278 -5.95 0.90 31.81
C VAL A 278 -5.50 0.19 33.08
N LEU A 279 -6.45 -0.03 34.01
CA LEU A 279 -6.22 -0.82 35.22
C LEU A 279 -5.90 -2.25 34.82
N SER A 280 -4.74 -2.78 35.21
CA SER A 280 -4.24 -4.03 34.71
C SER A 280 -3.54 -4.84 35.78
N VAL A 281 -3.51 -6.15 35.53
CA VAL A 281 -2.79 -7.12 36.36
C VAL A 281 -2.02 -8.10 35.48
N PRO A 282 -0.89 -8.65 35.94
CA PRO A 282 -0.23 -9.72 35.23
C PRO A 282 -1.16 -10.93 35.05
N ALA A 283 -1.18 -11.51 33.85
CA ALA A 283 -2.01 -12.67 33.54
C ALA A 283 -1.71 -13.89 34.44
N ARG A 284 -0.52 -13.93 35.07
CA ARG A 284 -0.15 -14.94 36.05
C ARG A 284 -1.01 -14.84 37.32
N ALA A 285 -1.28 -13.63 37.81
CA ALA A 285 -2.09 -13.39 38.99
C ALA A 285 -3.54 -13.97 38.85
N LEU A 286 -4.09 -13.95 37.64
CA LEU A 286 -5.40 -14.54 37.33
C LEU A 286 -5.41 -16.09 37.29
N ARG A 287 -4.22 -16.68 37.09
CA ARG A 287 -4.05 -18.15 37.05
C ARG A 287 -3.71 -18.73 38.42
N PHE A 288 -3.32 -17.85 39.37
CA PHE A 288 -3.01 -18.32 40.71
C PHE A 288 -4.28 -18.75 41.45
N THR A 289 -4.27 -19.99 41.99
CA THR A 289 -5.31 -20.52 42.84
C THR A 289 -4.66 -21.04 44.13
N PRO A 290 -5.07 -20.57 45.33
CA PRO A 290 -4.48 -20.99 46.58
C PRO A 290 -4.95 -22.39 46.95
N GLU A 291 -4.35 -23.40 46.32
CA GLU A 291 -4.58 -24.84 46.58
C GLU A 291 -3.28 -25.52 46.93
N TYR A 292 -3.33 -26.61 47.74
CA TYR A 292 -2.19 -27.43 48.04
C TYR A 292 -1.62 -28.05 46.74
N PRO A 293 -0.28 -28.03 46.51
CA PRO A 293 0.82 -27.68 47.42
C PRO A 293 1.27 -26.20 47.37
N LEU A 294 0.53 -25.28 46.71
CA LEU A 294 0.89 -23.87 46.58
C LEU A 294 0.62 -23.03 47.82
N ILE A 295 -0.02 -23.61 48.86
CA ILE A 295 -0.29 -22.96 50.14
C ILE A 295 0.12 -23.89 51.30
N GLU A 296 0.35 -23.29 52.48
CA GLU A 296 0.60 -24.07 53.71
C GLU A 296 -0.70 -24.65 54.29
N LYS A 297 -0.63 -25.76 54.99
CA LYS A 297 -1.81 -26.39 55.61
C LYS A 297 -2.48 -25.51 56.68
N THR A 298 -1.82 -24.48 57.13
CA THR A 298 -2.30 -23.51 58.13
C THR A 298 -2.94 -22.29 57.51
N ASP A 299 -2.86 -22.14 56.18
CA ASP A 299 -3.47 -21.01 55.48
C ASP A 299 -4.97 -21.16 55.37
N ILE A 300 -5.68 -20.06 55.52
CA ILE A 300 -7.13 -19.92 55.41
C ILE A 300 -7.47 -19.35 54.03
N VAL A 301 -8.36 -20.02 53.32
CA VAL A 301 -8.82 -19.57 52.01
C VAL A 301 -10.26 -19.07 52.13
N VAL A 302 -10.50 -17.81 51.89
CA VAL A 302 -11.83 -17.20 51.78
C VAL A 302 -12.13 -16.98 50.31
N ASP A 303 -12.92 -17.87 49.75
CA ASP A 303 -13.30 -17.83 48.34
C ASP A 303 -14.58 -17.01 48.11
N CYS A 304 -14.81 -16.54 46.88
CA CYS A 304 -15.98 -15.80 46.44
C CYS A 304 -16.63 -16.49 45.24
N GLU A 305 -17.89 -16.17 44.97
CA GLU A 305 -18.58 -16.60 43.75
C GLU A 305 -17.99 -15.84 42.53
N GLY A 306 -17.68 -16.57 41.45
CA GLY A 306 -17.14 -16.02 40.20
C GLY A 306 -16.08 -16.94 39.61
N THR A 307 -15.94 -16.89 38.27
CA THR A 307 -14.89 -17.65 37.53
C THR A 307 -13.56 -16.91 37.53
N ASP A 308 -13.61 -15.58 37.35
CA ASP A 308 -12.42 -14.74 37.28
C ASP A 308 -12.21 -14.03 38.60
N LYS A 309 -11.08 -14.26 39.23
CA LYS A 309 -10.76 -13.70 40.56
C LYS A 309 -9.24 -13.49 40.69
N VAL A 310 -8.89 -12.52 41.51
CA VAL A 310 -7.53 -12.31 42.01
C VAL A 310 -7.49 -12.53 43.52
N TRP A 311 -6.32 -12.86 44.01
CA TRP A 311 -6.15 -13.22 45.43
C TRP A 311 -5.27 -12.21 46.13
N THR A 312 -5.74 -11.72 47.27
CA THR A 312 -4.89 -10.98 48.23
C THR A 312 -4.47 -11.89 49.35
N ARG A 313 -3.35 -11.59 50.00
CA ARG A 313 -2.86 -12.33 51.15
C ARG A 313 -2.58 -11.37 52.30
N GLU A 314 -3.23 -11.61 53.41
CA GLU A 314 -2.99 -10.94 54.71
C GLU A 314 -2.61 -11.97 55.74
N GLY A 315 -1.32 -11.97 56.14
CA GLY A 315 -0.79 -12.98 57.05
C GLY A 315 -0.93 -14.39 56.45
N ASN A 316 -1.77 -15.25 57.05
CA ASN A 316 -2.09 -16.59 56.58
C ASN A 316 -3.46 -16.73 55.91
N THR A 317 -4.10 -15.60 55.56
CA THR A 317 -5.43 -15.65 54.93
C THR A 317 -5.34 -15.18 53.50
N PHE A 318 -5.83 -16.01 52.56
CA PHE A 318 -6.06 -15.68 51.17
C PHE A 318 -7.50 -15.26 50.97
N THR A 319 -7.75 -14.09 50.42
CA THR A 319 -9.09 -13.60 50.11
C THR A 319 -9.27 -13.42 48.63
N ALA A 320 -10.30 -14.02 48.07
CA ALA A 320 -10.66 -13.88 46.68
C ALA A 320 -11.41 -12.56 46.43
N HIS A 321 -11.04 -11.86 45.35
CA HIS A 321 -11.78 -10.71 44.84
C HIS A 321 -12.28 -11.03 43.43
N PRO A 322 -13.62 -11.04 43.21
CA PRO A 322 -14.17 -11.31 41.89
C PRO A 322 -13.87 -10.11 40.99
N VAL A 323 -13.38 -10.37 39.78
CA VAL A 323 -13.01 -9.33 38.83
C VAL A 323 -13.73 -9.57 37.50
N GLN A 324 -13.99 -8.46 36.80
CA GLN A 324 -14.45 -8.50 35.44
C GLN A 324 -13.26 -8.16 34.51
N LEU A 325 -12.91 -9.13 33.66
CA LEU A 325 -11.76 -8.99 32.77
C LEU A 325 -12.15 -8.24 31.49
N GLY A 326 -11.21 -7.44 31.00
CA GLY A 326 -11.25 -6.81 29.69
C GLY A 326 -10.32 -7.51 28.70
N ILE A 327 -9.53 -6.73 28.00
CA ILE A 327 -8.57 -7.23 27.01
C ILE A 327 -7.29 -7.76 27.65
N SER A 328 -6.63 -8.68 26.97
CA SER A 328 -5.36 -9.27 27.42
C SER A 328 -4.40 -9.42 26.25
N ASN A 329 -3.10 -9.13 26.49
CA ASN A 329 -2.02 -9.42 25.53
C ASN A 329 -1.21 -10.67 25.93
N GLY A 330 -1.72 -11.48 26.89
CA GLY A 330 -1.05 -12.68 27.41
C GLY A 330 -0.05 -12.40 28.53
N ILE A 331 0.42 -11.18 28.72
CA ILE A 331 1.32 -10.73 29.81
C ILE A 331 0.53 -9.96 30.85
N MET A 332 -0.22 -8.96 30.40
CA MET A 332 -1.10 -8.11 31.21
C MET A 332 -2.55 -8.30 30.77
N THR A 333 -3.48 -8.20 31.72
CA THR A 333 -4.92 -8.28 31.47
C THR A 333 -5.61 -7.07 32.11
N GLU A 334 -6.46 -6.40 31.33
CA GLU A 334 -7.28 -5.28 31.79
C GLU A 334 -8.32 -5.77 32.81
N ILE A 335 -8.52 -4.99 33.87
CA ILE A 335 -9.59 -5.17 34.82
C ILE A 335 -10.61 -4.04 34.66
N LEU A 336 -11.83 -4.40 34.31
CA LEU A 336 -12.94 -3.46 34.14
C LEU A 336 -13.59 -3.08 35.46
N SER A 337 -13.65 -4.02 36.42
CA SER A 337 -14.22 -3.81 37.75
C SER A 337 -13.83 -4.93 38.71
N GLY A 338 -13.97 -4.69 40.02
CA GLY A 338 -13.78 -5.67 41.07
C GLY A 338 -12.65 -5.37 42.03
N VAL A 339 -11.65 -4.62 41.63
CA VAL A 339 -10.51 -4.21 42.48
C VAL A 339 -10.11 -2.75 42.21
N ASP A 340 -9.55 -2.11 43.21
CA ASP A 340 -9.06 -0.73 43.10
C ASP A 340 -7.55 -0.69 42.82
N GLU A 341 -7.11 0.43 42.25
CA GLU A 341 -5.70 0.71 42.03
C GLU A 341 -4.93 0.70 43.35
N GLY A 342 -3.76 0.06 43.37
CA GLY A 342 -2.91 -0.06 44.55
C GLY A 342 -3.18 -1.30 45.40
N LEU A 343 -4.24 -2.08 45.15
CA LEU A 343 -4.47 -3.35 45.85
C LEU A 343 -3.33 -4.33 45.56
N VAL A 344 -2.71 -4.88 46.61
CA VAL A 344 -1.62 -5.86 46.47
C VAL A 344 -2.19 -7.25 46.32
N ILE A 345 -1.99 -7.86 45.15
CA ILE A 345 -2.48 -9.22 44.82
C ILE A 345 -1.32 -10.21 44.75
N VAL A 346 -1.61 -11.48 44.91
CA VAL A 346 -0.64 -12.58 44.75
C VAL A 346 -0.49 -12.91 43.27
N GLU A 347 0.74 -12.89 42.78
CA GLU A 347 1.06 -13.23 41.39
C GLU A 347 1.36 -14.74 41.25
N GLU A 348 2.23 -15.26 42.10
CA GLU A 348 2.62 -16.67 42.09
C GLU A 348 3.21 -17.12 43.43
N ALA A 349 3.18 -18.42 43.68
CA ALA A 349 3.88 -19.05 44.80
C ALA A 349 5.26 -19.47 44.37
N VAL A 350 6.31 -19.03 45.09
CA VAL A 350 7.72 -19.33 44.82
C VAL A 350 8.23 -20.28 45.89
N MET A 351 8.68 -21.45 45.50
CA MET A 351 9.38 -22.37 46.40
C MET A 351 10.79 -21.83 46.66
N GLY A 352 11.02 -21.29 47.86
CA GLY A 352 12.33 -20.81 48.26
C GLY A 352 13.32 -21.98 48.32
N SER A 353 14.23 -22.06 47.35
CA SER A 353 15.47 -22.83 47.56
C SER A 353 16.39 -21.97 48.43
N THR A 354 16.54 -22.32 49.69
CA THR A 354 17.63 -21.77 50.53
C THR A 354 18.97 -22.27 49.96
N PRO A 355 19.96 -21.39 49.75
CA PRO A 355 21.28 -21.76 49.27
C PRO A 355 22.03 -22.70 50.22
#